data_fb2225938230f647b515d36ca60a3174
#
_entry.id   fb2225938230f647b515d36ca60a3174
#
_cell.length_a   1.000
_cell.length_b   1.000
_cell.length_c   1.000
_cell.angle_alpha   90.00
_cell.angle_beta   90.00
_cell.angle_gamma   90.00
#
_symmetry.space_group_name_H-M   'P 1'
#
loop_
_entity.id
_entity.type
_entity.pdbx_description
1 polymer ?
#
loop_
_entity_poly.entity_id
_entity_poly.type
_entity_poly.pdbx_seq_one_letter_code
_entity_poly.pdbx_strand_id
1 'polypeptide(L)'
;MNIKDKIVPQVRNMPPSGIRKYFDLINEMKDAISLGVGEPDFVTPWSIREAGIYSLEKGHTHYSSNAGFIELRAEISSYLKRRFNLEYDPAREILVTVGGS
;
A
#
# COMPACT_ATOMS: atom_id res chain seq x y z
N MET A 1 -15.19 -29.78 16.40
CA MET A 1 -13.98 -29.05 16.82
C MET A 1 -14.07 -27.62 16.29
N ASN A 2 -14.16 -26.63 17.18
CA ASN A 2 -14.37 -25.23 16.77
C ASN A 2 -13.03 -24.62 16.32
N ILE A 3 -13.00 -23.99 15.15
CA ILE A 3 -11.80 -23.32 14.62
C ILE A 3 -11.25 -22.27 15.60
N LYS A 4 -12.11 -21.62 16.36
CA LYS A 4 -11.72 -20.62 17.38
C LYS A 4 -10.82 -21.20 18.48
N ASP A 5 -10.89 -22.51 18.74
CA ASP A 5 -10.08 -23.17 19.77
C ASP A 5 -8.62 -23.40 19.33
N LYS A 6 -8.35 -23.24 18.01
CA LYS A 6 -7.00 -23.33 17.44
C LYS A 6 -6.26 -21.98 17.44
N ILE A 7 -6.98 -20.88 17.73
CA ILE A 7 -6.40 -19.53 17.76
C ILE A 7 -5.89 -19.27 19.17
N VAL A 8 -4.65 -18.82 19.29
CA VAL A 8 -4.06 -18.44 20.58
C VAL A 8 -4.92 -17.38 21.30
N PRO A 9 -5.09 -17.47 22.61
CA PRO A 9 -6.02 -16.60 23.35
C PRO A 9 -5.79 -15.09 23.13
N GLN A 10 -4.55 -14.66 22.98
CA GLN A 10 -4.19 -13.27 22.75
C GLN A 10 -4.81 -12.73 21.45
N VAL A 11 -4.74 -13.52 20.36
CA VAL A 11 -5.33 -13.15 19.06
C VAL A 11 -6.85 -13.29 19.06
N ARG A 12 -7.37 -14.36 19.69
CA ARG A 12 -8.81 -14.59 19.80
C ARG A 12 -9.54 -13.48 20.53
N ASN A 13 -8.91 -12.90 21.54
CA ASN A 13 -9.49 -11.84 22.39
C ASN A 13 -9.13 -10.42 21.92
N MET A 14 -8.39 -10.29 20.78
CA MET A 14 -8.06 -9.00 20.22
C MET A 14 -9.33 -8.28 19.74
N PRO A 15 -9.60 -7.04 20.21
CA PRO A 15 -10.76 -6.31 19.75
C PRO A 15 -10.64 -5.96 18.28
N PRO A 16 -11.75 -5.94 17.52
CA PRO A 16 -11.76 -5.45 16.14
C PRO A 16 -11.26 -4.00 16.10
N SER A 17 -10.62 -3.61 14.97
CA SER A 17 -10.21 -2.23 14.75
C SER A 17 -11.42 -1.29 14.86
N GLY A 18 -11.36 -0.32 15.79
CA GLY A 18 -12.42 0.67 15.97
C GLY A 18 -12.69 1.51 14.72
N ILE A 19 -11.67 1.75 13.91
CA ILE A 19 -11.77 2.54 12.67
C ILE A 19 -12.70 1.87 11.65
N ARG A 20 -12.66 0.53 11.50
CA ARG A 20 -13.53 -0.18 10.55
C ARG A 20 -15.02 0.02 10.81
N LYS A 21 -15.41 0.06 12.07
CA LYS A 21 -16.81 0.31 12.46
C LYS A 21 -17.32 1.66 11.94
N TYR A 22 -16.47 2.67 11.90
CA TYR A 22 -16.84 3.99 11.37
C TYR A 22 -16.89 4.00 9.85
N PHE A 23 -16.05 3.23 9.16
CA PHE A 23 -16.13 3.09 7.70
C PHE A 23 -17.42 2.40 7.26
N ASP A 24 -17.82 1.33 7.94
CA ASP A 24 -19.07 0.65 7.64
C ASP A 24 -20.27 1.61 7.82
N LEU A 25 -20.27 2.41 8.88
CA LEU A 25 -21.31 3.40 9.13
C LEU A 25 -21.34 4.51 8.06
N ILE A 26 -20.18 5.02 7.64
CA ILE A 26 -20.09 6.07 6.61
C ILE A 26 -20.59 5.55 5.26
N ASN A 27 -20.26 4.30 4.91
CA ASN A 27 -20.71 3.69 3.65
C ASN A 27 -22.25 3.51 3.58
N GLU A 28 -22.93 3.45 4.72
CA GLU A 28 -24.39 3.40 4.79
C GLU A 28 -25.05 4.78 4.65
N MET A 29 -24.30 5.85 4.86
CA MET A 29 -24.77 7.24 4.83
C MET A 29 -24.67 7.84 3.41
N LYS A 30 -25.77 7.82 2.65
CA LYS A 30 -25.79 8.27 1.24
C LYS A 30 -25.50 9.75 1.03
N ASP A 31 -25.79 10.60 2.04
CA ASP A 31 -25.70 12.06 1.94
C ASP A 31 -24.56 12.64 2.80
N ALA A 32 -23.64 11.79 3.26
CA ALA A 32 -22.51 12.23 4.08
C ALA A 32 -21.26 12.48 3.23
N ILE A 33 -20.60 13.61 3.46
CA ILE A 33 -19.25 13.88 2.94
C ILE A 33 -18.27 13.28 3.94
N SER A 34 -17.56 12.22 3.52
CA SER A 34 -16.55 11.58 4.36
C SER A 34 -15.27 12.39 4.38
N LEU A 35 -14.83 12.78 5.57
CA LEU A 35 -13.50 13.34 5.83
C LEU A 35 -12.62 12.35 6.61
N GLY A 36 -13.03 11.09 6.66
CA GLY A 36 -12.40 10.07 7.53
C GLY A 36 -11.16 9.42 6.94
N VAL A 37 -11.01 9.39 5.63
CA VAL A 37 -9.85 8.80 4.94
C VAL A 37 -9.19 9.87 4.09
N GLY A 38 -7.89 10.07 4.27
CA GLY A 38 -7.10 10.95 3.42
C GLY A 38 -6.66 10.23 2.15
N GLU A 39 -7.57 10.08 1.19
CA GLU A 39 -7.25 9.53 -0.13
C GLU A 39 -7.51 10.58 -1.23
N PRO A 40 -6.71 10.59 -2.30
CA PRO A 40 -6.99 11.44 -3.45
C PRO A 40 -8.27 11.02 -4.15
N ASP A 41 -9.15 11.97 -4.47
CA ASP A 41 -10.38 11.75 -5.25
C ASP A 41 -10.15 11.80 -6.77
N PHE A 42 -8.90 11.99 -7.18
CA PHE A 42 -8.50 11.97 -8.58
C PHE A 42 -8.19 10.56 -9.05
N VAL A 43 -8.65 10.24 -10.26
CA VAL A 43 -8.24 8.99 -10.92
C VAL A 43 -6.75 9.06 -11.24
N THR A 44 -6.02 7.98 -10.96
CA THR A 44 -4.59 7.85 -11.30
C THR A 44 -4.35 8.25 -12.77
N PRO A 45 -3.35 9.07 -13.09
CA PRO A 45 -3.04 9.49 -14.46
C PRO A 45 -2.94 8.31 -15.43
N TRP A 46 -3.43 8.51 -16.66
CA TRP A 46 -3.52 7.45 -17.66
C TRP A 46 -2.18 6.75 -17.90
N SER A 47 -1.09 7.50 -18.03
CA SER A 47 0.24 6.94 -18.27
C SER A 47 0.70 5.94 -17.19
N ILE A 48 0.32 6.19 -15.94
CA ILE A 48 0.64 5.28 -14.82
C ILE A 48 -0.24 4.03 -14.89
N ARG A 49 -1.54 4.19 -15.18
CA ARG A 49 -2.46 3.06 -15.34
C ARG A 49 -2.05 2.17 -16.51
N GLU A 50 -1.72 2.78 -17.65
CA GLU A 50 -1.26 2.09 -18.84
C GLU A 50 0.00 1.27 -18.58
N ALA A 51 1.00 1.84 -17.87
CA ALA A 51 2.20 1.13 -17.47
C ALA A 51 1.88 -0.08 -16.57
N GLY A 52 0.91 0.06 -15.66
CA GLY A 52 0.43 -1.03 -14.81
C GLY A 52 -0.24 -2.15 -15.62
N ILE A 53 -1.13 -1.81 -16.56
CA ILE A 53 -1.78 -2.76 -17.46
C ILE A 53 -0.73 -3.50 -18.29
N TYR A 54 0.20 -2.76 -18.91
CA TYR A 54 1.27 -3.32 -19.72
C TYR A 54 2.14 -4.31 -18.93
N SER A 55 2.45 -4.00 -17.66
CA SER A 55 3.25 -4.89 -16.82
C SER A 55 2.57 -6.24 -16.59
N LEU A 56 1.24 -6.23 -16.42
CA LEU A 56 0.44 -7.44 -16.25
C LEU A 56 0.37 -8.24 -17.57
N GLU A 57 0.15 -7.58 -18.71
CA GLU A 57 0.14 -8.20 -20.03
C GLU A 57 1.48 -8.86 -20.37
N LYS A 58 2.59 -8.29 -19.90
CA LYS A 58 3.94 -8.86 -20.05
C LYS A 58 4.28 -9.95 -19.04
N GLY A 59 3.36 -10.28 -18.14
CA GLY A 59 3.54 -11.35 -17.16
C GLY A 59 4.48 -10.97 -16.01
N HIS A 60 4.63 -9.69 -15.69
CA HIS A 60 5.41 -9.26 -14.52
C HIS A 60 4.62 -9.51 -13.22
N THR A 61 4.33 -10.79 -12.94
CA THR A 61 3.46 -11.23 -11.85
C THR A 61 4.20 -12.13 -10.83
N HIS A 62 5.51 -12.06 -10.80
CA HIS A 62 6.36 -12.84 -9.90
C HIS A 62 6.77 -12.05 -8.66
N TYR A 63 7.26 -12.76 -7.66
CA TYR A 63 7.82 -12.13 -6.46
C TYR A 63 9.03 -11.25 -6.80
N SER A 64 9.11 -10.11 -6.14
CA SER A 64 10.32 -9.29 -6.09
C SER A 64 11.26 -9.74 -4.97
N SER A 65 12.43 -9.12 -4.86
CA SER A 65 13.23 -9.20 -3.64
C SER A 65 12.48 -8.60 -2.44
N ASN A 66 12.86 -8.99 -1.21
CA ASN A 66 12.24 -8.45 0.01
C ASN A 66 12.34 -6.93 0.13
N ALA A 67 13.34 -6.32 -0.50
CA ALA A 67 13.52 -4.86 -0.52
C ALA A 67 12.79 -4.18 -1.70
N GLY A 68 12.11 -4.93 -2.56
CA GLY A 68 11.51 -4.44 -3.81
C GLY A 68 12.48 -4.51 -5.00
N PHE A 69 11.99 -4.21 -6.19
CA PHE A 69 12.80 -4.19 -7.41
C PHE A 69 13.92 -3.14 -7.31
N ILE A 70 15.13 -3.52 -7.70
CA ILE A 70 16.28 -2.61 -7.65
C ILE A 70 16.11 -1.43 -8.61
N GLU A 71 15.46 -1.66 -9.74
CA GLU A 71 15.15 -0.63 -10.74
C GLU A 71 14.24 0.45 -10.14
N LEU A 72 13.19 0.05 -9.41
CA LEU A 72 12.30 0.99 -8.72
C LEU A 72 13.05 1.77 -7.64
N ARG A 73 13.89 1.10 -6.87
CA ARG A 73 14.69 1.75 -5.83
C ARG A 73 15.70 2.75 -6.42
N ALA A 74 16.30 2.43 -7.57
CA ALA A 74 17.17 3.35 -8.29
C ALA A 74 16.43 4.59 -8.79
N GLU A 75 15.22 4.42 -9.31
CA GLU A 75 14.36 5.55 -9.72
C GLU A 75 13.92 6.42 -8.53
N ILE A 76 13.60 5.81 -7.38
CA ILE A 76 13.30 6.54 -6.14
C ILE A 76 14.52 7.36 -5.71
N SER A 77 15.72 6.79 -5.69
CA SER A 77 16.97 7.51 -5.37
C SER A 77 17.19 8.69 -6.33
N SER A 78 17.03 8.46 -7.62
CA SER A 78 17.14 9.49 -8.66
C SER A 78 16.11 10.61 -8.48
N TYR A 79 14.89 10.27 -8.13
CA TYR A 79 13.83 11.26 -7.83
C TYR A 79 14.17 12.11 -6.62
N LEU A 80 14.62 11.50 -5.52
CA LEU A 80 14.99 12.19 -4.29
C LEU A 80 16.18 13.13 -4.54
N LYS A 81 17.15 12.70 -5.36
CA LYS A 81 18.26 13.55 -5.76
C LYS A 81 17.79 14.77 -6.56
N ARG A 82 16.93 14.57 -7.58
CA ARG A 82 16.46 15.67 -8.45
C ARG A 82 15.58 16.67 -7.71
N ARG A 83 14.71 16.20 -6.81
CA ARG A 83 13.68 17.07 -6.16
C ARG A 83 14.16 17.69 -4.87
N PHE A 84 14.99 17.00 -4.11
CA PHE A 84 15.32 17.37 -2.74
C PHE A 84 16.83 17.46 -2.50
N ASN A 85 17.66 17.12 -3.51
CA ASN A 85 19.12 17.03 -3.40
C ASN A 85 19.57 16.05 -2.30
N LEU A 86 18.81 14.96 -2.11
CA LEU A 86 19.11 13.88 -1.17
C LEU A 86 19.66 12.68 -1.94
N GLU A 87 20.75 12.11 -1.45
CA GLU A 87 21.39 10.93 -2.04
C GLU A 87 21.21 9.74 -1.11
N TYR A 88 20.69 8.64 -1.66
CA TYR A 88 20.56 7.36 -0.97
C TYR A 88 21.05 6.24 -1.86
N ASP A 89 21.76 5.28 -1.28
CA ASP A 89 22.16 4.04 -1.96
C ASP A 89 20.89 3.18 -2.21
N PRO A 90 20.49 2.97 -3.47
CA PRO A 90 19.30 2.20 -3.79
C PRO A 90 19.38 0.75 -3.31
N ALA A 91 20.59 0.20 -3.13
CA ALA A 91 20.76 -1.17 -2.69
C ALA A 91 20.62 -1.35 -1.17
N ARG A 92 20.94 -0.32 -0.38
CA ARG A 92 21.09 -0.43 1.08
C ARG A 92 20.18 0.48 1.89
N GLU A 93 19.75 1.61 1.32
CA GLU A 93 19.07 2.67 2.06
C GLU A 93 17.62 2.89 1.61
N ILE A 94 17.12 2.10 0.63
CA ILE A 94 15.75 2.19 0.12
C ILE A 94 15.07 0.84 0.26
N LEU A 95 13.91 0.84 0.91
CA LEU A 95 13.01 -0.30 1.08
C LEU A 95 11.64 0.05 0.51
N VAL A 96 11.12 -0.79 -0.37
CA VAL A 96 9.73 -0.68 -0.88
C VAL A 96 8.85 -1.64 -0.09
N THR A 97 7.82 -1.11 0.56
CA THR A 97 6.88 -1.86 1.39
C THR A 97 5.47 -1.82 0.80
N VAL A 98 4.58 -2.68 1.31
CA VAL A 98 3.17 -2.76 0.86
C VAL A 98 2.36 -1.53 1.30
N GLY A 99 2.86 -0.80 2.26
CA GLY A 99 2.29 0.43 2.81
C GLY A 99 3.25 1.02 3.82
N GLY A 100 2.86 2.13 4.46
CA GLY A 100 3.69 2.83 5.44
C GLY A 100 3.69 2.21 6.86
N SER A 101 2.86 1.15 7.06
CA SER A 101 2.75 0.48 8.38
C SER A 101 3.69 -0.74 8.48
#